data_9148ffb6b7b78550136bc7b3d012f096
#
_entry.id   9148ffb6b7b78550136bc7b3d012f096
#
_cell.length_a   1.000
_cell.length_b   1.000
_cell.length_c   1.000
_cell.angle_alpha   90.00
_cell.angle_beta   90.00
_cell.angle_gamma   90.00
#
_symmetry.space_group_name_H-M   'P 1'
#
loop_
_entity.id
_entity.type
_entity.pdbx_description
1 polymer ?
#
loop_
_entity_poly.entity_id
_entity_poly.type
_entity_poly.pdbx_seq_one_letter_code
_entity_poly.pdbx_strand_id
1 'polypeptide(L)'
;MQNIKRKIISFWLTHMFLRRIGKRYPEYFIKWMEDLTDDKQARKIMNMRYSAKDPVKFEAIACDLNIAPRRVFEKHKKVVDRIIGDV
;
A
#
# COMPACT_ATOMS: atom_id res chain seq x y z
N MET A 1 -9.28 -6.22 -21.35
CA MET A 1 -7.92 -5.73 -21.61
C MET A 1 -7.43 -4.71 -20.57
N GLN A 2 -8.23 -3.75 -20.19
CA GLN A 2 -7.86 -2.81 -19.12
C GLN A 2 -7.52 -3.52 -17.80
N ASN A 3 -8.25 -4.60 -17.47
CA ASN A 3 -8.00 -5.36 -16.25
C ASN A 3 -6.62 -6.00 -16.23
N ILE A 4 -6.12 -6.46 -17.37
CA ILE A 4 -4.79 -7.05 -17.49
C ILE A 4 -3.72 -5.96 -17.30
N LYS A 5 -3.90 -4.80 -17.94
CA LYS A 5 -3.00 -3.66 -17.78
C LYS A 5 -2.90 -3.23 -16.32
N ARG A 6 -4.05 -3.08 -15.66
CA ARG A 6 -4.06 -2.69 -14.25
C ARG A 6 -3.39 -3.73 -13.37
N LYS A 7 -3.58 -5.01 -13.64
CA LYS A 7 -2.92 -6.07 -12.88
C LYS A 7 -1.41 -6.03 -13.03
N ILE A 8 -0.92 -5.82 -14.24
CA ILE A 8 0.52 -5.72 -14.50
C ILE A 8 1.10 -4.49 -13.80
N ILE A 9 0.45 -3.34 -13.93
CA ILE A 9 0.88 -2.10 -13.30
C ILE A 9 0.83 -2.24 -11.78
N SER A 10 -0.24 -2.81 -11.24
CA SER A 10 -0.39 -3.04 -9.81
C SER A 10 0.72 -3.96 -9.28
N PHE A 11 1.02 -5.03 -10.00
CA PHE A 11 2.10 -5.95 -9.63
C PHE A 11 3.44 -5.22 -9.57
N TRP A 12 3.79 -4.50 -10.62
CA TRP A 12 5.03 -3.72 -10.68
C TRP A 12 5.08 -2.68 -9.55
N LEU A 13 4.00 -1.94 -9.36
CA LEU A 13 3.90 -0.90 -8.36
C LEU A 13 4.13 -1.45 -6.96
N THR A 14 3.42 -2.52 -6.60
CA THR A 14 3.46 -3.06 -5.24
C THR A 14 4.73 -3.86 -4.95
N HIS A 15 5.25 -4.59 -5.93
CA HIS A 15 6.42 -5.45 -5.71
C HIS A 15 7.75 -4.76 -5.97
N MET A 16 7.76 -3.67 -6.71
CA MET A 16 9.01 -2.99 -7.07
C MET A 16 9.03 -1.53 -6.63
N PHE A 17 8.14 -0.72 -7.19
CA PHE A 17 8.21 0.73 -7.02
C PHE A 17 7.95 1.17 -5.58
N LEU A 18 6.83 0.77 -5.00
CA LEU A 18 6.48 1.16 -3.62
C LEU A 18 7.47 0.63 -2.59
N ARG A 19 7.93 -0.59 -2.78
CA ARG A 19 8.95 -1.17 -1.89
C ARG A 19 10.26 -0.39 -1.95
N ARG A 20 10.68 -0.02 -3.14
CA ARG A 20 11.93 0.71 -3.32
C ARG A 20 11.85 2.11 -2.72
N ILE A 21 10.79 2.85 -3.02
CA ILE A 21 10.60 4.21 -2.50
C ILE A 21 10.36 4.18 -1.00
N GLY A 22 9.52 3.29 -0.51
CA GLY A 22 9.22 3.20 0.91
C GLY A 22 10.42 2.85 1.75
N LYS A 23 11.26 1.96 1.25
CA LYS A 23 12.49 1.55 1.95
C LYS A 23 13.57 2.62 1.91
N ARG A 24 13.74 3.26 0.74
CA ARG A 24 14.82 4.23 0.52
C ARG A 24 14.47 5.62 1.08
N TYR A 25 13.22 6.02 0.99
CA TYR A 25 12.74 7.33 1.42
C TYR A 25 11.50 7.20 2.31
N PRO A 26 11.62 6.58 3.50
CA PRO A 26 10.45 6.29 4.33
C PRO A 26 9.69 7.53 4.78
N GLU A 27 10.38 8.61 5.10
CA GLU A 27 9.72 9.86 5.52
C GLU A 27 8.92 10.48 4.40
N TYR A 28 9.47 10.46 3.19
CA TYR A 28 8.77 10.95 2.00
C TYR A 28 7.54 10.10 1.71
N PHE A 29 7.69 8.77 1.82
CA PHE A 29 6.59 7.84 1.61
C PHE A 29 5.44 8.09 2.59
N ILE A 30 5.75 8.26 3.87
CA ILE A 30 4.74 8.53 4.90
C ILE A 30 3.97 9.80 4.58
N LYS A 31 4.68 10.85 4.19
CA LYS A 31 4.06 12.12 3.84
C LYS A 31 3.18 12.01 2.60
N TRP A 32 3.64 11.25 1.60
CA TRP A 32 2.87 10.98 0.40
C TRP A 32 1.57 10.26 0.73
N MET A 33 1.61 9.28 1.62
CA MET A 33 0.40 8.56 2.05
C MET A 33 -0.57 9.48 2.78
N GLU A 34 -0.08 10.43 3.55
CA GLU A 34 -0.93 11.44 4.21
C GLU A 34 -1.69 12.28 3.18
N ASP A 35 -1.03 12.66 2.09
CA ASP A 35 -1.66 13.44 1.03
C ASP A 35 -2.63 12.59 0.19
N LEU A 36 -2.36 11.30 0.09
CA LEU A 36 -3.09 10.41 -0.79
C LEU A 36 -4.41 9.94 -0.20
N THR A 37 -4.48 9.73 1.11
CA THR A 37 -5.67 9.21 1.77
C THR A 37 -5.86 9.80 3.17
N ASP A 38 -7.11 10.03 3.56
CA ASP A 38 -7.48 10.46 4.91
C ASP A 38 -7.70 9.29 5.85
N ASP A 39 -7.74 8.07 5.34
CA ASP A 39 -7.95 6.87 6.15
C ASP A 39 -6.68 6.53 6.92
N LYS A 40 -6.72 6.72 8.23
CA LYS A 40 -5.58 6.45 9.12
C LYS A 40 -5.13 5.00 9.07
N GLN A 41 -6.07 4.07 8.98
CA GLN A 41 -5.75 2.64 8.90
C GLN A 41 -5.06 2.32 7.57
N ALA A 42 -5.55 2.91 6.48
CA ALA A 42 -4.93 2.74 5.17
C ALA A 42 -3.49 3.26 5.16
N ARG A 43 -3.24 4.42 5.77
CA ARG A 43 -1.89 4.97 5.91
C ARG A 43 -0.98 4.01 6.67
N LYS A 44 -1.45 3.47 7.78
CA LYS A 44 -0.70 2.50 8.58
C LYS A 44 -0.39 1.24 7.79
N ILE A 45 -1.37 0.72 7.06
CA ILE A 45 -1.19 -0.47 6.23
C ILE A 45 -0.06 -0.23 5.22
N MET A 46 -0.12 0.88 4.50
CA MET A 46 0.89 1.20 3.50
C MET A 46 2.27 1.41 4.12
N ASN A 47 2.33 2.11 5.25
CA ASN A 47 3.60 2.36 5.92
C ASN A 47 4.22 1.08 6.46
N MET A 48 3.43 0.20 7.05
CA MET A 48 3.92 -1.09 7.56
C MET A 48 4.38 -2.01 6.42
N ARG A 49 3.68 -1.95 5.29
CA ARG A 49 4.00 -2.81 4.15
C ARG A 49 5.22 -2.32 3.37
N TYR A 50 5.41 -1.02 3.23
CA TYR A 50 6.40 -0.47 2.29
C TYR A 50 7.50 0.38 2.92
N SER A 51 7.23 1.09 4.03
CA SER A 51 8.24 1.96 4.63
C SER A 51 8.92 1.38 5.86
N ALA A 52 8.44 0.25 6.37
CA ALA A 52 9.11 -0.44 7.46
C ALA A 52 10.40 -1.07 6.98
N LYS A 53 11.35 -1.29 7.90
CA LYS A 53 12.64 -1.91 7.59
C LYS A 53 12.45 -3.24 6.89
N ASP A 54 11.55 -4.07 7.39
CA ASP A 54 11.16 -5.34 6.76
C ASP A 54 9.67 -5.29 6.42
N PRO A 55 9.27 -5.74 5.22
CA PRO A 55 7.86 -5.74 4.85
C PRO A 55 7.03 -6.58 5.82
N VAL A 56 5.98 -5.98 6.37
CA VAL A 56 5.08 -6.67 7.29
C VAL A 56 4.01 -7.40 6.47
N LYS A 57 3.77 -8.67 6.81
CA LYS A 57 2.74 -9.47 6.13
C LYS A 57 1.36 -8.91 6.43
N PHE A 58 0.44 -9.07 5.48
CA PHE A 58 -0.92 -8.55 5.64
C PHE A 58 -1.63 -9.12 6.87
N GLU A 59 -1.42 -10.38 7.19
CA GLU A 59 -1.99 -11.02 8.37
C GLU A 59 -1.48 -10.37 9.66
N ALA A 60 -0.21 -10.03 9.70
CA ALA A 60 0.38 -9.36 10.84
C ALA A 60 -0.14 -7.93 10.98
N ILE A 61 -0.33 -7.23 9.86
CA ILE A 61 -0.94 -5.90 9.86
C ILE A 61 -2.38 -5.97 10.40
N ALA A 62 -3.15 -6.95 9.93
CA ALA A 62 -4.52 -7.16 10.37
C ALA A 62 -4.57 -7.38 11.88
N CYS A 63 -3.68 -8.19 12.41
CA CYS A 63 -3.57 -8.46 13.83
C CYS A 63 -3.23 -7.20 14.63
N ASP A 64 -2.27 -6.42 14.14
CA ASP A 64 -1.84 -5.18 14.78
C ASP A 64 -2.96 -4.14 14.83
N LEU A 65 -3.72 -4.01 13.75
CA LEU A 65 -4.80 -3.05 13.64
C LEU A 65 -6.12 -3.57 14.22
N ASN A 66 -6.16 -4.83 14.61
CA ASN A 66 -7.35 -5.50 15.13
C ASN A 66 -8.53 -5.42 14.15
N ILE A 67 -8.25 -5.72 12.90
CA ILE A 67 -9.27 -5.80 11.83
C ILE A 67 -9.10 -7.10 11.05
N ALA A 68 -10.14 -7.48 10.30
CA ALA A 68 -10.06 -8.69 9.48
C ALA A 68 -9.03 -8.52 8.36
N PRO A 69 -8.28 -9.60 7.99
CA PRO A 69 -7.33 -9.54 6.88
C PRO A 69 -7.95 -9.05 5.58
N ARG A 70 -9.19 -9.41 5.33
CA ARG A 70 -9.94 -8.95 4.16
C ARG A 70 -10.03 -7.42 4.11
N ARG A 71 -10.22 -6.79 5.26
CA ARG A 71 -10.27 -5.34 5.39
C ARG A 71 -8.93 -4.71 5.02
N VAL A 72 -7.84 -5.33 5.43
CA VAL A 72 -6.49 -4.87 5.08
C VAL A 72 -6.30 -4.89 3.56
N PHE A 73 -6.67 -5.99 2.91
CA PHE A 73 -6.57 -6.11 1.45
C PHE A 73 -7.43 -5.06 0.74
N GLU A 74 -8.66 -4.83 1.22
CA GLU A 74 -9.55 -3.83 0.62
C GLU A 74 -8.96 -2.42 0.72
N LYS A 75 -8.44 -2.05 1.87
CA LYS A 75 -7.85 -0.73 2.09
C LYS A 75 -6.58 -0.55 1.28
N HIS A 76 -5.74 -1.57 1.23
CA HIS A 76 -4.53 -1.58 0.42
C HIS A 76 -4.88 -1.40 -1.06
N LYS A 77 -5.85 -2.16 -1.54
CA LYS A 77 -6.30 -2.08 -2.94
C LYS A 77 -6.81 -0.68 -3.30
N LYS A 78 -7.58 -0.07 -2.41
CA LYS A 78 -8.09 1.30 -2.66
C LYS A 78 -6.96 2.31 -2.83
N VAL A 79 -5.93 2.23 -2.00
CA VAL A 79 -4.78 3.13 -2.11
C VAL A 79 -4.02 2.88 -3.40
N VAL A 80 -3.75 1.61 -3.73
CA VAL A 80 -3.06 1.25 -4.97
C VAL A 80 -3.84 1.73 -6.19
N ASP A 81 -5.16 1.51 -6.20
CA ASP A 81 -6.02 1.97 -7.29
C ASP A 81 -5.96 3.50 -7.45
N ARG A 82 -5.88 4.22 -6.34
CA ARG A 82 -5.77 5.67 -6.37
C ARG A 82 -4.44 6.14 -6.95
N ILE A 83 -3.36 5.43 -6.64
CA ILE A 83 -2.04 5.73 -7.20
C ILE A 83 -2.03 5.47 -8.72
N ILE A 84 -2.62 4.37 -9.14
CA ILE A 84 -2.67 4.00 -10.56
C ILE A 84 -3.56 4.98 -11.36
N GLY A 85 -4.64 5.46 -10.76
CA GLY A 85 -5.58 6.34 -11.42
C GLY A 85 -6.39 5.63 -12.50
N ASP A 86 -6.58 6.30 -13.64
CA ASP A 86 -7.43 5.84 -14.73
C ASP A 86 -6.66 5.08 -15.82
N VAL A 87 -5.82 4.19 -15.41
CA VAL A 87 -5.05 3.39 -16.38
C VAL A 87 -5.92 2.28 -16.99
#